data_5a1f89e5afbf5099277952fe709c2fea
#
_entry.id   5a1f89e5afbf5099277952fe709c2fea
#
_cell.length_a   1.000
_cell.length_b   1.000
_cell.length_c   1.000
_cell.angle_alpha   90.00
_cell.angle_beta   90.00
_cell.angle_gamma   90.00
#
_symmetry.space_group_name_H-M   'P 1'
#
loop_
_entity.id
_entity.type
_entity.pdbx_description
1 polymer ?
#
loop_
_entity_poly.entity_id
_entity_poly.type
_entity_poly.pdbx_seq_one_letter_code
_entity_poly.pdbx_strand_id
1 'polypeptide(L)'
;MRSMIRMTLAAAALGLAVPALAQNAPMVGGAPMMANKTIVENASKANNLTTLVAAVKEAGLVDTLSSKGPFTVFAPTNAAFEKLPAGTVDKLMKPDMKADLKKVLTYHVVAGKLDAKELMAKAKMGGESANLKTVEGATLTVKMDGDKLALIDGKGGGAFVTQPDVDQSNGVVHVIDSVLMPKM
;
A
#
# COMPACT_ATOMS: atom_id res chain seq x y z
N MET A 1 -58.90 25.76 -41.90
CA MET A 1 -57.97 25.47 -43.03
C MET A 1 -56.61 25.16 -42.44
N ARG A 2 -56.17 23.92 -42.67
CA ARG A 2 -54.85 23.34 -42.54
C ARG A 2 -54.07 23.60 -41.24
N SER A 3 -54.33 22.77 -40.25
CA SER A 3 -53.52 22.52 -39.10
C SER A 3 -52.30 21.66 -39.49
N MET A 4 -51.08 22.15 -39.28
CA MET A 4 -49.86 21.34 -39.38
C MET A 4 -49.42 20.93 -37.96
N ILE A 5 -49.66 19.69 -37.64
CA ILE A 5 -49.15 19.04 -36.40
C ILE A 5 -47.67 18.76 -36.64
N ARG A 6 -46.81 19.44 -35.91
CA ARG A 6 -45.39 19.10 -35.80
C ARG A 6 -45.18 18.14 -34.62
N MET A 7 -44.92 16.92 -34.96
CA MET A 7 -44.56 15.85 -34.06
C MET A 7 -43.05 15.99 -33.69
N THR A 8 -42.75 16.46 -32.49
CA THR A 8 -41.37 16.50 -31.98
C THR A 8 -41.06 15.17 -31.33
N LEU A 9 -40.12 14.46 -31.98
CA LEU A 9 -39.55 13.22 -31.46
C LEU A 9 -38.61 13.58 -30.30
N ALA A 10 -38.95 13.26 -29.09
CA ALA A 10 -38.08 13.35 -27.94
C ALA A 10 -37.17 12.12 -27.93
N ALA A 11 -35.91 12.30 -28.31
CA ALA A 11 -34.87 11.29 -28.13
C ALA A 11 -34.46 11.28 -26.66
N ALA A 12 -34.89 10.27 -25.92
CA ALA A 12 -34.39 10.00 -24.57
C ALA A 12 -32.97 9.43 -24.67
N ALA A 13 -31.96 10.28 -24.46
CA ALA A 13 -30.61 9.83 -24.26
C ALA A 13 -30.51 9.19 -22.85
N LEU A 14 -30.47 7.87 -22.80
CA LEU A 14 -30.09 7.14 -21.59
C LEU A 14 -28.60 7.40 -21.36
N GLY A 15 -28.29 8.42 -20.58
CA GLY A 15 -26.94 8.64 -20.08
C GLY A 15 -26.63 7.54 -19.05
N LEU A 16 -25.76 6.61 -19.45
CA LEU A 16 -25.10 5.70 -18.50
C LEU A 16 -24.27 6.56 -17.57
N ALA A 17 -24.78 6.86 -16.38
CA ALA A 17 -24.03 7.48 -15.31
C ALA A 17 -22.99 6.48 -14.84
N VAL A 18 -21.77 6.59 -15.37
CA VAL A 18 -20.61 5.91 -14.82
C VAL A 18 -20.39 6.52 -13.42
N PRO A 19 -20.33 5.73 -12.35
CA PRO A 19 -20.11 6.30 -11.04
C PRO A 19 -18.77 7.02 -11.00
N ALA A 20 -18.81 8.31 -10.73
CA ALA A 20 -17.63 9.20 -10.71
C ALA A 20 -16.56 8.82 -9.68
N LEU A 21 -16.80 7.82 -8.86
CA LEU A 21 -15.86 7.31 -7.83
C LEU A 21 -14.68 6.50 -8.40
N ALA A 22 -14.75 6.05 -9.65
CA ALA A 22 -13.68 5.25 -10.27
C ALA A 22 -12.61 6.11 -10.97
N GLN A 23 -12.83 7.41 -11.16
CA GLN A 23 -11.97 8.26 -12.00
C GLN A 23 -10.75 8.84 -11.28
N ASN A 24 -10.66 8.74 -9.94
CA ASN A 24 -9.56 9.30 -9.15
C ASN A 24 -8.85 8.27 -8.26
N ALA A 25 -9.05 6.97 -8.49
CA ALA A 25 -8.35 5.95 -7.74
C ALA A 25 -6.86 5.95 -8.12
N PRO A 26 -5.94 6.04 -7.14
CA PRO A 26 -4.51 5.97 -7.44
C PRO A 26 -4.17 4.64 -8.11
N MET A 27 -3.32 4.70 -9.13
CA MET A 27 -2.90 3.52 -9.88
C MET A 27 -1.63 2.94 -9.27
N VAL A 28 -1.64 1.67 -8.94
CA VAL A 28 -0.44 0.93 -8.48
C VAL A 28 -0.26 -0.30 -9.36
N GLY A 29 0.91 -0.43 -9.98
CA GLY A 29 1.20 -1.56 -10.86
C GLY A 29 0.23 -1.74 -12.02
N GLY A 30 -0.34 -0.64 -12.52
CA GLY A 30 -1.31 -0.67 -13.62
C GLY A 30 -2.76 -1.01 -13.18
N ALA A 31 -3.02 -1.18 -11.89
CA ALA A 31 -4.35 -1.44 -11.36
C ALA A 31 -4.88 -0.26 -10.53
N PRO A 32 -6.15 0.12 -10.66
CA PRO A 32 -6.75 1.14 -9.81
C PRO A 32 -6.95 0.60 -8.39
N MET A 33 -6.48 1.36 -7.41
CA MET A 33 -6.63 1.06 -6.00
C MET A 33 -7.93 1.65 -5.47
N MET A 34 -8.89 0.81 -5.22
CA MET A 34 -10.23 1.22 -4.83
C MET A 34 -10.30 1.42 -3.30
N ALA A 35 -10.67 2.60 -2.84
CA ALA A 35 -10.79 2.91 -1.41
C ALA A 35 -11.85 2.07 -0.65
N ASN A 36 -12.75 1.41 -1.37
CA ASN A 36 -13.74 0.49 -0.82
C ASN A 36 -13.29 -0.99 -0.78
N LYS A 37 -12.04 -1.27 -1.16
CA LYS A 37 -11.41 -2.59 -1.13
C LYS A 37 -10.37 -2.66 -0.02
N THR A 38 -10.14 -3.87 0.48
CA THR A 38 -9.08 -4.11 1.47
C THR A 38 -7.70 -4.02 0.84
N ILE A 39 -6.68 -3.87 1.69
CA ILE A 39 -5.27 -3.84 1.28
C ILE A 39 -4.92 -5.07 0.42
N VAL A 40 -5.35 -6.25 0.84
CA VAL A 40 -5.03 -7.51 0.13
C VAL A 40 -5.76 -7.61 -1.20
N GLU A 41 -7.03 -7.21 -1.26
CA GLU A 41 -7.81 -7.22 -2.50
C GLU A 41 -7.22 -6.31 -3.58
N ASN A 42 -6.79 -5.11 -3.19
CA ASN A 42 -6.15 -4.17 -4.10
C ASN A 42 -4.74 -4.61 -4.50
N ALA A 43 -3.91 -5.00 -3.52
CA ALA A 43 -2.55 -5.47 -3.78
C ALA A 43 -2.53 -6.67 -4.74
N SER A 44 -3.51 -7.57 -4.64
CA SER A 44 -3.61 -8.74 -5.53
C SER A 44 -3.86 -8.40 -7.01
N LYS A 45 -4.28 -7.18 -7.30
CA LYS A 45 -4.48 -6.67 -8.67
C LYS A 45 -3.28 -5.90 -9.20
N ALA A 46 -2.39 -5.46 -8.33
CA ALA A 46 -1.21 -4.70 -8.70
C ALA A 46 -0.12 -5.61 -9.28
N ASN A 47 0.25 -5.42 -10.53
CA ASN A 47 1.26 -6.24 -11.21
C ASN A 47 2.66 -6.10 -10.61
N ASN A 48 2.93 -5.01 -9.91
CA ASN A 48 4.22 -4.75 -9.27
C ASN A 48 4.27 -5.16 -7.78
N LEU A 49 3.20 -5.74 -7.23
CA LEU A 49 3.12 -6.21 -5.83
C LEU A 49 2.91 -7.73 -5.73
N THR A 50 3.11 -8.47 -6.80
CA THR A 50 2.86 -9.92 -6.85
C THR A 50 3.71 -10.70 -5.86
N THR A 51 4.98 -10.35 -5.69
CA THR A 51 5.88 -10.97 -4.71
C THR A 51 5.41 -10.71 -3.27
N LEU A 52 4.98 -9.47 -2.97
CA LEU A 52 4.42 -9.12 -1.66
C LEU A 52 3.17 -9.95 -1.36
N VAL A 53 2.26 -10.06 -2.31
CA VAL A 53 1.02 -10.84 -2.16
C VAL A 53 1.32 -12.33 -1.94
N ALA A 54 2.26 -12.90 -2.67
CA ALA A 54 2.72 -14.26 -2.48
C ALA A 54 3.30 -14.45 -1.06
N ALA A 55 4.15 -13.53 -0.61
CA ALA A 55 4.74 -13.56 0.73
C ALA A 55 3.67 -13.45 1.84
N VAL A 56 2.68 -12.58 1.68
CA VAL A 56 1.57 -12.43 2.63
C VAL A 56 0.74 -13.71 2.73
N LYS A 57 0.48 -14.37 1.61
CA LYS A 57 -0.23 -15.67 1.58
C LYS A 57 0.58 -16.77 2.26
N GLU A 58 1.86 -16.87 1.95
CA GLU A 58 2.76 -17.86 2.53
C GLU A 58 2.91 -17.67 4.05
N ALA A 59 3.01 -16.42 4.51
CA ALA A 59 3.07 -16.09 5.93
C ALA A 59 1.74 -16.30 6.68
N GLY A 60 0.63 -16.51 5.96
CA GLY A 60 -0.70 -16.63 6.56
C GLY A 60 -1.24 -15.32 7.14
N LEU A 61 -0.84 -14.18 6.58
CA LEU A 61 -1.23 -12.84 7.06
C LEU A 61 -2.40 -12.23 6.28
N VAL A 62 -2.99 -12.97 5.35
CA VAL A 62 -4.12 -12.48 4.52
C VAL A 62 -5.27 -12.03 5.41
N ASP A 63 -5.69 -12.85 6.38
CA ASP A 63 -6.79 -12.53 7.29
C ASP A 63 -6.47 -11.34 8.18
N THR A 64 -5.23 -11.27 8.67
CA THR A 64 -4.75 -10.14 9.49
C THR A 64 -4.81 -8.82 8.72
N LEU A 65 -4.31 -8.79 7.50
CA LEU A 65 -4.30 -7.61 6.65
C LEU A 65 -5.66 -7.30 5.99
N SER A 66 -6.58 -8.24 6.02
CA SER A 66 -7.97 -8.05 5.58
C SER A 66 -8.90 -7.66 6.71
N SER A 67 -8.43 -7.71 7.96
CA SER A 67 -9.23 -7.34 9.14
C SER A 67 -9.54 -5.84 9.15
N LYS A 68 -10.46 -5.45 10.03
CA LYS A 68 -10.99 -4.07 10.09
C LYS A 68 -10.00 -3.00 10.54
N GLY A 69 -8.69 -3.23 10.67
CA GLY A 69 -7.69 -2.22 11.00
C GLY A 69 -8.20 -0.97 11.71
N PRO A 70 -7.62 0.16 11.67
CA PRO A 70 -6.80 0.71 10.57
C PRO A 70 -5.36 0.24 10.60
N PHE A 71 -4.79 0.06 9.41
CA PHE A 71 -3.39 -0.27 9.23
C PHE A 71 -2.71 0.69 8.28
N THR A 72 -1.43 0.94 8.52
CA THR A 72 -0.53 1.57 7.55
C THR A 72 0.44 0.52 7.07
N VAL A 73 0.43 0.23 5.77
CA VAL A 73 1.27 -0.79 5.16
C VAL A 73 2.27 -0.13 4.23
N PHE A 74 3.54 -0.41 4.46
CA PHE A 74 4.62 -0.04 3.54
C PHE A 74 4.83 -1.21 2.57
N ALA A 75 4.33 -1.07 1.34
CA ALA A 75 4.30 -2.14 0.35
C ALA A 75 5.53 -2.07 -0.56
N PRO A 76 6.51 -2.97 -0.40
CA PRO A 76 7.64 -3.06 -1.32
C PRO A 76 7.19 -3.63 -2.67
N THR A 77 7.68 -3.04 -3.76
CA THR A 77 7.45 -3.52 -5.11
C THR A 77 8.25 -4.78 -5.41
N ASN A 78 7.93 -5.46 -6.52
CA ASN A 78 8.75 -6.58 -6.99
C ASN A 78 10.22 -6.18 -7.16
N ALA A 79 10.49 -5.00 -7.74
CA ALA A 79 11.82 -4.44 -7.87
C ALA A 79 12.51 -4.20 -6.51
N ALA A 80 11.75 -3.91 -5.45
CA ALA A 80 12.27 -3.80 -4.09
C ALA A 80 12.79 -5.15 -3.57
N PHE A 81 12.10 -6.23 -3.85
CA PHE A 81 12.55 -7.58 -3.51
C PHE A 81 13.79 -8.00 -4.31
N GLU A 82 13.91 -7.57 -5.55
CA GLU A 82 15.08 -7.84 -6.41
C GLU A 82 16.37 -7.16 -5.89
N LYS A 83 16.25 -6.09 -5.13
CA LYS A 83 17.38 -5.42 -4.46
C LYS A 83 17.96 -6.23 -3.28
N LEU A 84 17.24 -7.21 -2.76
CA LEU A 84 17.75 -8.09 -1.73
C LEU A 84 18.86 -9.00 -2.29
N PRO A 85 19.81 -9.43 -1.44
CA PRO A 85 20.84 -10.38 -1.86
C PRO A 85 20.19 -11.63 -2.49
N ALA A 86 20.82 -12.14 -3.54
CA ALA A 86 20.33 -13.31 -4.28
C ALA A 86 19.97 -14.47 -3.34
N GLY A 87 18.79 -15.04 -3.55
CA GLY A 87 18.27 -16.15 -2.75
C GLY A 87 17.68 -15.75 -1.38
N THR A 88 17.68 -14.47 -1.00
CA THR A 88 17.07 -14.05 0.27
C THR A 88 15.55 -14.23 0.23
N VAL A 89 14.91 -13.83 -0.87
CA VAL A 89 13.46 -14.01 -1.05
C VAL A 89 13.09 -15.48 -1.04
N ASP A 90 13.84 -16.29 -1.81
CA ASP A 90 13.61 -17.75 -1.89
C ASP A 90 13.79 -18.44 -0.53
N LYS A 91 14.74 -17.98 0.27
CA LYS A 91 14.94 -18.47 1.64
C LYS A 91 13.76 -18.10 2.53
N LEU A 92 13.32 -16.84 2.51
CA LEU A 92 12.19 -16.36 3.32
C LEU A 92 10.86 -17.03 2.93
N MET A 93 10.71 -17.43 1.67
CA MET A 93 9.53 -18.14 1.17
C MET A 93 9.52 -19.64 1.52
N LYS A 94 10.60 -20.16 2.10
CA LYS A 94 10.62 -21.56 2.56
C LYS A 94 9.74 -21.77 3.79
N PRO A 95 9.07 -22.93 3.91
CA PRO A 95 8.24 -23.24 5.08
C PRO A 95 8.98 -23.13 6.41
N ASP A 96 10.28 -23.46 6.44
CA ASP A 96 11.14 -23.38 7.63
C ASP A 96 11.38 -21.94 8.08
N MET A 97 11.28 -20.97 7.16
CA MET A 97 11.51 -19.55 7.41
C MET A 97 10.21 -18.73 7.52
N LYS A 98 9.08 -19.40 7.61
CA LYS A 98 7.76 -18.76 7.70
C LYS A 98 7.64 -17.78 8.87
N ALA A 99 8.27 -18.08 10.00
CA ALA A 99 8.29 -17.19 11.16
C ALA A 99 9.06 -15.89 10.86
N ASP A 100 10.20 -16.00 10.18
CA ASP A 100 11.01 -14.83 9.80
C ASP A 100 10.32 -14.01 8.69
N LEU A 101 9.70 -14.68 7.72
CA LEU A 101 8.86 -14.03 6.72
C LEU A 101 7.73 -13.23 7.37
N LYS A 102 7.06 -13.81 8.35
CA LYS A 102 6.00 -13.16 9.13
C LYS A 102 6.53 -11.92 9.86
N LYS A 103 7.70 -12.00 10.50
CA LYS A 103 8.36 -10.85 11.15
C LYS A 103 8.67 -9.74 10.16
N VAL A 104 9.25 -10.07 9.02
CA VAL A 104 9.54 -9.08 7.96
C VAL A 104 8.26 -8.40 7.49
N LEU A 105 7.20 -9.15 7.22
CA LEU A 105 5.94 -8.59 6.73
C LEU A 105 5.22 -7.75 7.81
N THR A 106 5.19 -8.20 9.05
CA THR A 106 4.59 -7.41 10.15
C THR A 106 5.43 -6.20 10.53
N TYR A 107 6.72 -6.21 10.22
CA TYR A 107 7.60 -5.04 10.32
C TYR A 107 7.22 -3.93 9.31
N HIS A 108 6.65 -4.29 8.15
CA HIS A 108 6.15 -3.33 7.17
C HIS A 108 4.75 -2.79 7.52
N VAL A 109 4.13 -3.27 8.59
CA VAL A 109 2.79 -2.88 9.01
C VAL A 109 2.85 -2.10 10.31
N VAL A 110 2.24 -0.93 10.31
CA VAL A 110 2.09 -0.08 11.50
C VAL A 110 0.61 -0.03 11.87
N ALA A 111 0.30 -0.18 13.17
CA ALA A 111 -1.06 -0.03 13.65
C ALA A 111 -1.50 1.44 13.59
N GLY A 112 -2.71 1.68 13.09
CA GLY A 112 -3.25 3.01 12.87
C GLY A 112 -3.15 3.46 11.41
N LYS A 113 -3.99 4.40 11.03
CA LYS A 113 -3.94 5.04 9.71
C LYS A 113 -3.02 6.27 9.80
N LEU A 114 -1.90 6.22 9.10
CA LEU A 114 -0.93 7.30 9.01
C LEU A 114 -0.76 7.67 7.54
N ASP A 115 -1.31 8.80 7.13
CA ASP A 115 -1.09 9.33 5.79
C ASP A 115 0.30 10.01 5.68
N ALA A 116 0.70 10.38 4.47
CA ALA A 116 1.99 11.02 4.24
C ALA A 116 2.11 12.34 5.00
N LYS A 117 1.02 13.09 5.14
CA LYS A 117 0.98 14.33 5.92
C LYS A 117 1.30 14.09 7.39
N GLU A 118 0.68 13.07 7.98
CA GLU A 118 0.92 12.70 9.38
C GLU A 118 2.34 12.18 9.59
N LEU A 119 2.86 11.39 8.65
CA LEU A 119 4.23 10.90 8.68
C LEU A 119 5.24 12.05 8.59
N MET A 120 5.02 13.02 7.68
CA MET A 120 5.83 14.21 7.55
C MET A 120 5.76 15.11 8.80
N ALA A 121 4.54 15.30 9.35
CA ALA A 121 4.36 16.10 10.57
C ALA A 121 5.10 15.48 11.76
N LYS A 122 4.98 14.16 11.94
CA LYS A 122 5.71 13.42 12.99
C LYS A 122 7.23 13.53 12.80
N ALA A 123 7.73 13.39 11.58
CA ALA A 123 9.16 13.53 11.29
C ALA A 123 9.66 14.95 11.58
N LYS A 124 8.93 15.99 11.19
CA LYS A 124 9.27 17.40 11.48
C LYS A 124 9.28 17.69 12.98
N MET A 125 8.31 17.18 13.73
CA MET A 125 8.26 17.35 15.19
C MET A 125 9.42 16.65 15.90
N GLY A 126 9.93 15.56 15.33
CA GLY A 126 11.05 14.77 15.86
C GLY A 126 12.43 15.21 15.35
N GLY A 127 12.57 16.41 14.77
CA GLY A 127 13.85 16.88 14.20
C GLY A 127 14.26 16.16 12.94
N GLU A 128 13.34 16.10 11.97
CA GLU A 128 13.42 15.42 10.67
C GLU A 128 13.27 13.88 10.70
N SER A 129 13.04 13.30 11.86
CA SER A 129 12.78 11.85 11.99
C SER A 129 11.72 11.54 13.03
N ALA A 130 10.98 10.47 12.84
CA ALA A 130 10.02 9.94 13.79
C ALA A 130 10.10 8.42 13.88
N ASN A 131 9.86 7.90 15.07
CA ASN A 131 9.83 6.47 15.30
C ASN A 131 8.39 5.97 15.31
N LEU A 132 8.11 4.98 14.49
CA LEU A 132 6.85 4.27 14.42
C LEU A 132 7.00 2.89 15.02
N LYS A 133 5.99 2.48 15.79
CA LYS A 133 5.94 1.11 16.30
C LYS A 133 5.22 0.22 15.30
N THR A 134 5.89 -0.80 14.83
CA THR A 134 5.33 -1.78 13.89
C THR A 134 4.48 -2.83 14.61
N VAL A 135 3.66 -3.56 13.87
CA VAL A 135 2.83 -4.66 14.40
C VAL A 135 3.70 -5.79 14.96
N GLU A 136 4.90 -5.97 14.43
CA GLU A 136 5.90 -6.90 14.96
C GLU A 136 6.42 -6.48 16.34
N GLY A 137 6.31 -5.20 16.70
CA GLY A 137 6.75 -4.62 17.96
C GLY A 137 8.08 -3.88 17.88
N ALA A 138 8.77 -3.95 16.77
CA ALA A 138 10.00 -3.22 16.53
C ALA A 138 9.75 -1.76 16.11
N THR A 139 10.80 -0.98 16.11
CA THR A 139 10.76 0.42 15.72
C THR A 139 11.17 0.57 14.24
N LEU A 140 10.34 1.28 13.50
CA LEU A 140 10.63 1.75 12.15
C LEU A 140 10.79 3.28 12.20
N THR A 141 11.90 3.79 11.70
CA THR A 141 12.16 5.23 11.68
C THR A 141 11.73 5.82 10.34
N VAL A 142 10.88 6.83 10.39
CA VAL A 142 10.55 7.65 9.22
C VAL A 142 11.41 8.90 9.25
N LYS A 143 12.04 9.23 8.14
CA LYS A 143 12.89 10.41 8.00
C LYS A 143 12.44 11.25 6.81
N MET A 144 12.58 12.56 6.92
CA MET A 144 12.45 13.45 5.77
C MET A 144 13.80 13.54 5.04
N ASP A 145 13.75 13.36 3.73
CA ASP A 145 14.86 13.61 2.83
C ASP A 145 14.39 14.60 1.75
N GLY A 146 14.54 15.88 2.05
CA GLY A 146 13.89 16.94 1.30
C GLY A 146 12.37 16.81 1.37
N ASP A 147 11.72 16.69 0.22
CA ASP A 147 10.26 16.51 0.12
C ASP A 147 9.83 15.03 0.09
N LYS A 148 10.78 14.10 0.22
CA LYS A 148 10.52 12.65 0.19
C LYS A 148 10.51 12.06 1.58
N LEU A 149 9.65 11.07 1.76
CA LEU A 149 9.67 10.23 2.96
C LEU A 149 10.63 9.06 2.74
N ALA A 150 11.60 8.95 3.63
CA ALA A 150 12.49 7.81 3.73
C ALA A 150 12.16 7.01 4.99
N LEU A 151 12.27 5.71 4.89
CA LEU A 151 12.11 4.77 5.99
C LEU A 151 13.47 4.18 6.31
N ILE A 152 13.85 4.16 7.57
CA ILE A 152 15.10 3.54 8.03
C ILE A 152 14.75 2.34 8.87
N ASP A 153 15.25 1.19 8.47
CA ASP A 153 14.99 -0.07 9.16
C ASP A 153 15.95 -0.31 10.34
N GLY A 154 15.68 -1.36 11.08
CA GLY A 154 16.49 -1.73 12.26
C GLY A 154 17.93 -2.13 11.95
N LYS A 155 18.26 -2.45 10.71
CA LYS A 155 19.62 -2.77 10.24
C LYS A 155 20.35 -1.57 9.65
N GLY A 156 19.70 -0.41 9.57
CA GLY A 156 20.25 0.81 8.95
C GLY A 156 20.04 0.87 7.43
N GLY A 157 19.25 -0.04 6.88
CA GLY A 157 18.79 0.03 5.50
C GLY A 157 17.73 1.11 5.32
N GLY A 158 17.62 1.67 4.13
CA GLY A 158 16.64 2.70 3.80
C GLY A 158 15.73 2.31 2.65
N ALA A 159 14.50 2.78 2.70
CA ALA A 159 13.55 2.69 1.62
C ALA A 159 12.90 4.06 1.39
N PHE A 160 12.67 4.43 0.15
CA PHE A 160 11.91 5.65 -0.17
C PHE A 160 10.46 5.32 -0.49
N VAL A 161 9.56 6.17 -0.03
CA VAL A 161 8.16 6.11 -0.43
C VAL A 161 8.05 6.67 -1.85
N THR A 162 7.69 5.80 -2.80
CA THR A 162 7.54 6.16 -4.22
C THR A 162 6.13 6.62 -4.54
N GLN A 163 5.13 6.05 -3.85
CA GLN A 163 3.74 6.44 -4.00
C GLN A 163 3.05 6.41 -2.63
N PRO A 164 2.80 7.56 -2.02
CA PRO A 164 2.10 7.67 -0.74
C PRO A 164 0.59 7.66 -0.90
N ASP A 165 -0.11 7.55 0.21
CA ASP A 165 -1.54 7.80 0.36
C ASP A 165 -2.45 7.01 -0.58
N VAL A 166 -2.19 5.70 -0.71
CA VAL A 166 -3.07 4.78 -1.40
C VAL A 166 -4.12 4.28 -0.40
N ASP A 167 -5.25 4.99 -0.33
CA ASP A 167 -6.32 4.69 0.61
C ASP A 167 -7.01 3.34 0.32
N GLN A 168 -7.29 2.62 1.39
CA GLN A 168 -7.97 1.34 1.40
C GLN A 168 -9.12 1.36 2.42
N SER A 169 -10.04 0.40 2.34
CA SER A 169 -11.16 0.32 3.29
C SER A 169 -10.73 0.06 4.72
N ASN A 170 -9.60 -0.57 4.93
CA ASN A 170 -9.06 -0.93 6.24
C ASN A 170 -7.69 -0.31 6.56
N GLY A 171 -7.29 0.72 5.83
CA GLY A 171 -6.04 1.43 6.10
C GLY A 171 -5.51 2.23 4.93
N VAL A 172 -4.22 2.49 4.93
CA VAL A 172 -3.50 3.18 3.87
C VAL A 172 -2.24 2.41 3.48
N VAL A 173 -1.92 2.42 2.21
CA VAL A 173 -0.70 1.79 1.67
C VAL A 173 0.24 2.87 1.14
N HIS A 174 1.50 2.78 1.52
CA HIS A 174 2.58 3.55 0.93
C HIS A 174 3.50 2.59 0.16
N VAL A 175 3.63 2.80 -1.13
CA VAL A 175 4.51 1.98 -1.97
C VAL A 175 5.95 2.41 -1.76
N ILE A 176 6.84 1.46 -1.50
CA ILE A 176 8.26 1.69 -1.23
C ILE A 176 9.15 0.95 -2.23
N ASP A 177 10.35 1.46 -2.42
CA ASP A 177 11.32 0.98 -3.41
C ASP A 177 12.32 -0.05 -2.87
N SER A 178 12.27 -0.36 -1.58
CA SER A 178 13.17 -1.31 -0.92
C SER A 178 12.46 -2.07 0.19
N VAL A 179 12.88 -3.30 0.46
CA VAL A 179 12.32 -4.12 1.55
C VAL A 179 12.99 -3.72 2.86
N LEU A 180 12.19 -3.52 3.90
CA LEU A 180 12.66 -3.21 5.24
C LEU A 180 12.98 -4.50 6.01
N MET A 181 14.13 -4.53 6.65
CA MET A 181 14.58 -5.71 7.40
C MET A 181 14.64 -5.41 8.90
N PRO A 182 13.86 -6.12 9.74
CA PRO A 182 13.98 -5.99 11.18
C PRO A 182 15.34 -6.51 11.67
N LYS A 183 15.75 -6.08 12.85
CA LYS A 183 16.84 -6.75 13.58
C LYS A 183 16.34 -8.13 14.00
N MET A 184 16.88 -9.15 13.39
CA MET A 184 16.67 -10.54 13.76
C MET A 184 17.76 -10.98 14.73
#